data_703891bd7eb4ffac448b0a3a9c337871
#
_entry.id   703891bd7eb4ffac448b0a3a9c337871
#
_cell.length_a   1.000
_cell.length_b   1.000
_cell.length_c   1.000
_cell.angle_alpha   90.00
_cell.angle_beta   90.00
_cell.angle_gamma   90.00
#
_symmetry.space_group_name_H-M   'P 1'
#
loop_
_entity.id
_entity.type
_entity.pdbx_description
1 polymer ?
#
loop_
_entity_poly.entity_id
_entity_poly.type
_entity_poly.pdbx_seq_one_letter_code
_entity_poly.pdbx_strand_id
1 'polypeptide(L)'
;MKLLFRKTKIMHVPATFNELIEKAEDLNLYKKLIQQLNKDFLFANIDLDFSEEILPSSLKLMLHETVYHLIQEKFVEYLNLLYIIDVPEDKVRQLDGSDTLQLAEDVSFLILKREWQKVWFRNKYSE
;
A
#
# COMPACT_ATOMS: atom_id res chain seq x y z
N MET A 1 -1.46 21.11 23.36
CA MET A 1 -1.39 20.75 23.06
C MET A 1 -0.96 20.42 22.60
N LYS A 2 -0.71 20.46 22.52
CA LYS A 2 -0.39 20.10 22.01
C LYS A 2 -0.24 19.26 21.71
N LEU A 3 -0.55 18.80 21.82
CA LEU A 3 -0.52 17.87 21.52
C LEU A 3 -0.71 17.42 20.60
N LEU A 4 -1.07 17.72 20.05
CA LEU A 4 -1.21 17.30 19.09
C LEU A 4 -0.48 17.36 18.00
N PHE A 5 -0.15 18.03 17.61
CA PHE A 5 0.64 18.17 16.77
C PHE A 5 1.56 17.38 16.58
N ARG A 6 1.62 17.37 17.05
CA ARG A 6 2.66 16.53 17.20
C ARG A 6 2.40 15.18 16.73
N LYS A 7 1.22 14.84 16.47
CA LYS A 7 0.94 13.63 15.84
C LYS A 7 1.61 13.50 14.56
N THR A 8 1.63 14.52 13.77
CA THR A 8 2.28 14.47 12.50
C THR A 8 3.75 14.21 12.63
N LYS A 9 4.35 14.64 13.71
CA LYS A 9 5.74 14.36 13.94
C LYS A 9 5.97 12.90 14.22
N ILE A 10 4.99 12.23 14.82
CA ILE A 10 5.11 10.84 15.16
C ILE A 10 5.06 9.97 13.93
N MET A 11 4.15 10.30 13.02
CA MET A 11 3.97 9.52 11.81
C MET A 11 4.76 10.10 10.66
N HIS A 12 5.93 9.53 10.43
CA HIS A 12 6.71 9.87 9.26
C HIS A 12 6.20 9.07 8.07
N VAL A 13 5.74 9.75 7.02
CA VAL A 13 5.21 9.09 5.84
C VAL A 13 6.37 8.83 4.87
N PRO A 14 6.67 7.56 4.58
CA PRO A 14 7.76 7.25 3.65
C PRO A 14 7.51 7.84 2.28
N ALA A 15 8.56 8.33 1.65
CA ALA A 15 8.47 8.93 0.33
C ALA A 15 8.78 7.94 -0.79
N THR A 16 9.42 6.82 -0.48
CA THR A 16 9.79 5.82 -1.49
C THR A 16 9.50 4.43 -0.98
N PHE A 17 9.47 3.48 -1.93
CA PHE A 17 9.29 2.08 -1.58
C PHE A 17 10.36 1.62 -0.61
N ASN A 18 11.63 1.95 -0.89
CA ASN A 18 12.72 1.51 -0.03
C ASN A 18 12.60 2.05 1.39
N GLU A 19 12.22 3.32 1.53
CA GLU A 19 12.00 3.90 2.85
C GLU A 19 10.88 3.20 3.59
N LEU A 20 9.80 2.88 2.88
CA LEU A 20 8.67 2.21 3.50
C LEU A 20 9.07 0.83 4.01
N ILE A 21 9.75 0.05 3.19
CA ILE A 21 10.21 -1.28 3.58
C ILE A 21 11.17 -1.20 4.76
N GLU A 22 12.11 -0.27 4.69
CA GLU A 22 13.10 -0.08 5.76
C GLU A 22 12.39 0.22 7.08
N LYS A 23 11.41 1.12 7.04
CA LYS A 23 10.67 1.48 8.25
C LYS A 23 9.87 0.29 8.77
N ALA A 24 9.24 -0.47 7.87
CA ALA A 24 8.46 -1.64 8.27
C ALA A 24 9.36 -2.68 8.94
N GLU A 25 10.57 -2.88 8.40
CA GLU A 25 11.50 -3.83 8.98
C GLU A 25 12.07 -3.34 10.31
N ASP A 26 12.41 -2.05 10.39
CA ASP A 26 12.94 -1.47 11.62
C ASP A 26 11.96 -1.59 12.77
N LEU A 27 10.67 -1.44 12.49
CA LEU A 27 9.63 -1.53 13.51
C LEU A 27 9.10 -2.93 13.69
N ASN A 28 9.66 -3.90 12.95
CA ASN A 28 9.24 -5.30 13.02
C ASN A 28 7.78 -5.48 12.60
N LEU A 29 7.36 -4.72 11.58
CA LEU A 29 5.97 -4.72 11.11
C LEU A 29 5.82 -5.20 9.67
N TYR A 30 6.89 -5.73 9.07
CA TYR A 30 6.82 -6.17 7.68
C TYR A 30 5.79 -7.27 7.49
N LYS A 31 5.78 -8.27 8.37
CA LYS A 31 4.81 -9.36 8.26
C LYS A 31 3.38 -8.84 8.38
N LYS A 32 3.15 -7.89 9.27
CA LYS A 32 1.81 -7.32 9.42
C LYS A 32 1.40 -6.52 8.20
N LEU A 33 2.36 -5.88 7.54
CA LEU A 33 2.09 -5.20 6.28
C LEU A 33 1.63 -6.20 5.21
N ILE A 34 2.31 -7.34 5.10
CA ILE A 34 1.92 -8.37 4.15
C ILE A 34 0.54 -8.93 4.49
N GLN A 35 0.27 -9.17 5.77
CA GLN A 35 -1.03 -9.64 6.20
C GLN A 35 -2.14 -8.66 5.82
N GLN A 36 -1.88 -7.37 5.98
CA GLN A 36 -2.89 -6.35 5.64
C GLN A 36 -3.14 -6.32 4.13
N LEU A 37 -2.09 -6.41 3.33
CA LEU A 37 -2.24 -6.49 1.88
C LEU A 37 -3.09 -7.70 1.49
N ASN A 38 -2.76 -8.86 2.03
CA ASN A 38 -3.48 -10.09 1.69
C ASN A 38 -4.96 -9.98 2.07
N LYS A 39 -5.23 -9.40 3.23
CA LYS A 39 -6.59 -9.25 3.71
C LYS A 39 -7.41 -8.35 2.79
N ASP A 40 -6.85 -7.21 2.41
CA ASP A 40 -7.59 -6.26 1.58
C ASP A 40 -7.78 -6.78 0.16
N PHE A 41 -6.78 -7.47 -0.38
CA PHE A 41 -6.93 -8.07 -1.71
C PHE A 41 -7.98 -9.16 -1.69
N LEU A 42 -8.03 -9.95 -0.62
CA LEU A 42 -9.08 -10.96 -0.46
C LEU A 42 -10.46 -10.32 -0.43
N PHE A 43 -10.63 -9.24 0.32
CA PHE A 43 -11.89 -8.53 0.38
C PHE A 43 -12.29 -7.95 -0.97
N ALA A 44 -11.32 -7.57 -1.77
CA ALA A 44 -11.58 -7.07 -3.12
C ALA A 44 -11.79 -8.19 -4.13
N ASN A 45 -11.75 -9.44 -3.65
CA ASN A 45 -11.94 -10.62 -4.48
C ASN A 45 -10.85 -10.77 -5.54
N ILE A 46 -9.63 -10.39 -5.19
CA ILE A 46 -8.48 -10.52 -6.07
C ILE A 46 -7.62 -11.65 -5.52
N ASP A 47 -7.31 -12.61 -6.39
CA ASP A 47 -6.55 -13.80 -6.02
C ASP A 47 -5.08 -13.48 -5.90
N LEU A 48 -4.69 -12.98 -4.74
CA LEU A 48 -3.30 -12.64 -4.45
C LEU A 48 -3.04 -12.90 -2.99
N ASP A 49 -2.07 -13.77 -2.71
CA ASP A 49 -1.78 -14.19 -1.35
C ASP A 49 -0.27 -14.31 -1.19
N PHE A 50 0.35 -13.23 -0.70
CA PHE A 50 1.80 -13.20 -0.52
C PHE A 50 2.22 -13.99 0.70
N SER A 51 3.35 -14.70 0.59
CA SER A 51 4.00 -15.27 1.75
C SER A 51 4.47 -14.15 2.68
N GLU A 52 4.36 -14.35 3.99
CA GLU A 52 4.81 -13.36 4.96
C GLU A 52 6.33 -13.15 4.92
N GLU A 53 7.06 -14.11 4.35
CA GLU A 53 8.50 -14.01 4.18
C GLU A 53 8.90 -13.52 2.79
N ILE A 54 7.96 -13.04 2.00
CA ILE A 54 8.26 -12.59 0.64
C ILE A 54 9.34 -11.50 0.67
N LEU A 55 10.30 -11.63 -0.23
CA LEU A 55 11.35 -10.62 -0.33
C LEU A 55 10.78 -9.30 -0.88
N PRO A 56 11.26 -8.16 -0.39
CA PRO A 56 10.74 -6.87 -0.87
C PRO A 56 10.79 -6.69 -2.38
N SER A 57 11.84 -7.18 -3.05
CA SER A 57 11.93 -7.06 -4.50
C SER A 57 10.84 -7.87 -5.20
N SER A 58 10.53 -9.06 -4.67
CA SER A 58 9.47 -9.88 -5.23
C SER A 58 8.10 -9.26 -4.96
N LEU A 59 7.90 -8.72 -3.77
CA LEU A 59 6.68 -8.02 -3.43
C LEU A 59 6.43 -6.88 -4.41
N LYS A 60 7.45 -6.06 -4.63
CA LYS A 60 7.35 -4.91 -5.52
C LYS A 60 6.96 -5.34 -6.93
N LEU A 61 7.67 -6.32 -7.47
CA LEU A 61 7.42 -6.79 -8.83
C LEU A 61 6.02 -7.36 -8.97
N MET A 62 5.63 -8.25 -8.06
CA MET A 62 4.33 -8.91 -8.16
C MET A 62 3.19 -7.92 -7.98
N LEU A 63 3.36 -6.94 -7.10
CA LEU A 63 2.33 -5.93 -6.90
C LEU A 63 2.18 -5.07 -8.15
N HIS A 64 3.30 -4.64 -8.75
CA HIS A 64 3.27 -3.87 -10.00
C HIS A 64 2.54 -4.63 -11.10
N GLU A 65 2.87 -5.91 -11.26
CA GLU A 65 2.26 -6.73 -12.30
C GLU A 65 0.76 -6.90 -12.06
N THR A 66 0.38 -7.12 -10.82
CA THR A 66 -1.03 -7.30 -10.50
C THR A 66 -1.81 -6.02 -10.76
N VAL A 67 -1.31 -4.88 -10.32
CA VAL A 67 -1.99 -3.60 -10.52
C VAL A 67 -2.06 -3.27 -12.00
N TYR A 68 -0.97 -3.50 -12.74
CA TYR A 68 -0.95 -3.27 -14.18
C TYR A 68 -2.03 -4.11 -14.88
N HIS A 69 -2.10 -5.40 -14.54
CA HIS A 69 -3.10 -6.28 -15.11
C HIS A 69 -4.52 -5.80 -14.81
N LEU A 70 -4.76 -5.37 -13.56
CA LEU A 70 -6.08 -4.88 -13.18
C LEU A 70 -6.47 -3.64 -13.97
N ILE A 71 -5.54 -2.71 -14.14
CA ILE A 71 -5.80 -1.49 -14.90
C ILE A 71 -6.12 -1.82 -16.35
N GLN A 72 -5.37 -2.74 -16.96
CA GLN A 72 -5.53 -3.09 -18.36
C GLN A 72 -6.75 -3.95 -18.64
N GLU A 73 -7.00 -4.94 -17.79
CA GLU A 73 -7.97 -5.99 -18.12
C GLU A 73 -9.19 -6.03 -17.20
N LYS A 74 -9.12 -5.44 -16.01
CA LYS A 74 -10.18 -5.55 -15.01
C LYS A 74 -10.34 -4.24 -14.27
N PHE A 75 -10.70 -3.21 -15.01
CA PHE A 75 -10.71 -1.86 -14.46
C PHE A 75 -11.70 -1.67 -13.32
N VAL A 76 -12.85 -2.35 -13.39
CA VAL A 76 -13.84 -2.26 -12.30
C VAL A 76 -13.27 -2.85 -11.02
N GLU A 77 -12.58 -3.99 -11.13
CA GLU A 77 -11.93 -4.60 -9.97
C GLU A 77 -10.81 -3.72 -9.44
N TYR A 78 -10.09 -3.03 -10.32
CA TYR A 78 -9.08 -2.07 -9.92
C TYR A 78 -9.67 -0.96 -9.05
N LEU A 79 -10.77 -0.36 -9.51
CA LEU A 79 -11.42 0.71 -8.76
C LEU A 79 -11.94 0.21 -7.42
N ASN A 80 -12.50 -1.00 -7.40
CA ASN A 80 -12.98 -1.59 -6.17
C ASN A 80 -11.85 -1.84 -5.18
N LEU A 81 -10.68 -2.27 -5.67
CA LEU A 81 -9.52 -2.49 -4.82
C LEU A 81 -9.10 -1.18 -4.14
N LEU A 82 -9.04 -0.10 -4.90
CA LEU A 82 -8.68 1.20 -4.34
C LEU A 82 -9.67 1.64 -3.26
N TYR A 83 -10.95 1.35 -3.49
CA TYR A 83 -11.99 1.67 -2.53
C TYR A 83 -11.83 0.85 -1.25
N ILE A 84 -11.59 -0.46 -1.38
CA ILE A 84 -11.44 -1.36 -0.24
C ILE A 84 -10.22 -0.95 0.61
N ILE A 85 -9.12 -0.63 -0.05
CA ILE A 85 -7.90 -0.21 0.65
C ILE A 85 -8.06 1.19 1.23
N ASP A 86 -8.95 1.98 0.64
CA ASP A 86 -9.19 3.38 1.00
C ASP A 86 -8.00 4.25 0.61
N VAL A 87 -7.55 4.09 -0.63
CA VAL A 87 -6.53 4.95 -1.19
C VAL A 87 -7.17 6.31 -1.52
N PRO A 88 -6.57 7.43 -1.09
CA PRO A 88 -7.17 8.75 -1.36
C PRO A 88 -7.37 8.97 -2.85
N GLU A 89 -8.60 9.26 -3.22
CA GLU A 89 -8.98 9.39 -4.62
C GLU A 89 -8.26 10.54 -5.32
N ASP A 90 -8.08 11.65 -4.61
CA ASP A 90 -7.40 12.80 -5.18
C ASP A 90 -5.94 12.49 -5.50
N LYS A 91 -5.30 11.63 -4.72
CA LYS A 91 -3.91 11.25 -4.98
C LYS A 91 -3.81 10.46 -6.28
N VAL A 92 -4.76 9.56 -6.51
CA VAL A 92 -4.77 8.77 -7.74
C VAL A 92 -5.02 9.68 -8.95
N ARG A 93 -5.96 10.63 -8.81
CA ARG A 93 -6.27 11.53 -9.91
C ARG A 93 -5.12 12.45 -10.31
N GLN A 94 -4.20 12.72 -9.38
CA GLN A 94 -3.05 13.57 -9.66
C GLN A 94 -1.96 12.85 -10.46
N LEU A 95 -2.06 11.53 -10.59
CA LEU A 95 -1.06 10.77 -11.32
C LEU A 95 -1.23 10.95 -12.82
N ASP A 96 -0.09 10.90 -13.52
CA ASP A 96 -0.09 10.96 -14.98
C ASP A 96 -0.40 9.58 -15.52
N GLY A 97 -1.56 9.44 -16.16
CA GLY A 97 -2.00 8.14 -16.68
C GLY A 97 -1.57 7.86 -18.11
N SER A 98 -0.70 8.70 -18.70
CA SER A 98 -0.32 8.53 -20.10
C SER A 98 0.55 7.30 -20.33
N ASP A 99 1.28 6.85 -19.31
CA ASP A 99 2.08 5.63 -19.35
C ASP A 99 1.52 4.65 -18.34
N THR A 100 0.89 3.58 -18.81
CA THR A 100 0.20 2.64 -17.94
C THR A 100 1.14 1.88 -17.02
N LEU A 101 2.36 1.57 -17.49
CA LEU A 101 3.33 0.89 -16.62
C LEU A 101 3.73 1.81 -15.47
N GLN A 102 4.00 3.07 -15.77
CA GLN A 102 4.36 4.03 -14.73
C GLN A 102 3.19 4.26 -13.77
N LEU A 103 1.99 4.34 -14.32
CA LEU A 103 0.78 4.49 -13.49
C LEU A 103 0.65 3.33 -12.52
N ALA A 104 0.87 2.09 -13.01
CA ALA A 104 0.78 0.92 -12.14
C ALA A 104 1.80 0.97 -11.01
N GLU A 105 3.02 1.43 -11.29
CA GLU A 105 4.04 1.58 -10.26
C GLU A 105 3.63 2.63 -9.23
N ASP A 106 3.14 3.77 -9.71
CA ASP A 106 2.75 4.86 -8.82
C ASP A 106 1.57 4.46 -7.94
N VAL A 107 0.58 3.80 -8.53
CA VAL A 107 -0.59 3.34 -7.78
C VAL A 107 -0.18 2.27 -6.77
N SER A 108 0.72 1.36 -7.16
CA SER A 108 1.22 0.34 -6.23
C SER A 108 1.84 0.97 -5.01
N PHE A 109 2.58 2.05 -5.18
CA PHE A 109 3.17 2.74 -4.04
C PHE A 109 2.11 3.41 -3.18
N LEU A 110 1.09 4.02 -3.78
CA LEU A 110 -0.01 4.58 -3.02
C LEU A 110 -0.73 3.52 -2.20
N ILE A 111 -0.92 2.33 -2.79
CA ILE A 111 -1.51 1.20 -2.09
C ILE A 111 -0.66 0.84 -0.88
N LEU A 112 0.64 0.65 -1.09
CA LEU A 112 1.53 0.28 0.00
C LEU A 112 1.58 1.33 1.09
N LYS A 113 1.57 2.61 0.72
CA LYS A 113 1.57 3.68 1.71
C LYS A 113 0.31 3.63 2.58
N ARG A 114 -0.84 3.41 1.94
CA ARG A 114 -2.08 3.35 2.70
C ARG A 114 -2.10 2.13 3.62
N GLU A 115 -1.65 0.98 3.11
CA GLU A 115 -1.57 -0.23 3.92
C GLU A 115 -0.62 -0.04 5.10
N TRP A 116 0.52 0.62 4.84
CA TRP A 116 1.48 0.93 5.89
C TRP A 116 0.86 1.81 6.97
N GLN A 117 0.10 2.84 6.57
CA GLN A 117 -0.58 3.70 7.52
C GLN A 117 -1.51 2.91 8.43
N LYS A 118 -2.28 1.98 7.86
CA LYS A 118 -3.20 1.14 8.63
C LYS A 118 -2.45 0.31 9.65
N VAL A 119 -1.36 -0.32 9.22
CA VAL A 119 -0.57 -1.18 10.11
C VAL A 119 0.08 -0.35 11.21
N TRP A 120 0.65 0.78 10.85
CA TRP A 120 1.33 1.65 11.80
C TRP A 120 0.36 2.16 12.87
N PHE A 121 -0.79 2.66 12.45
CA PHE A 121 -1.77 3.17 13.40
C PHE A 121 -2.30 2.07 14.31
N ARG A 122 -2.59 0.91 13.76
CA ARG A 122 -3.08 -0.20 14.58
C ARG A 122 -2.03 -0.61 15.61
N ASN A 123 -0.78 -0.68 15.19
CA ASN A 123 0.29 -1.06 16.11
C ASN A 123 0.49 0.00 17.19
N LYS A 124 0.38 1.26 16.81
CA LYS A 124 0.61 2.36 17.74
C LYS A 124 -0.48 2.46 18.80
N TYR A 125 -1.73 2.21 18.42
CA TYR A 125 -2.86 2.50 19.28
C TYR A 125 -3.61 1.27 19.82
N SER A 126 -3.14 0.08 19.54
CA SER A 126 -3.86 -1.11 19.99
C SER A 126 -3.27 -1.72 21.27
N GLU A 127 -2.34 -1.07 21.88
CA GLU A 127 -1.76 -1.59 23.12
C GLU A 127 -2.51 -1.11 24.33
#